data_f573d0af15cf77b2900fa75a762ee7f2
#
_entry.id   f573d0af15cf77b2900fa75a762ee7f2
#
_cell.length_a   1.000
_cell.length_b   1.000
_cell.length_c   1.000
_cell.angle_alpha   90.00
_cell.angle_beta   90.00
_cell.angle_gamma   90.00
#
_symmetry.space_group_name_H-M   'P 1'
#
loop_
_entity.id
_entity.type
_entity.pdbx_description
1 polymer ?
#
loop_
_entity_poly.entity_id
_entity_poly.type
_entity_poly.pdbx_seq_one_letter_code
_entity_poly.pdbx_strand_id
1 'polypeptide(L)'
;MVIKADGKVDERELSFVREQFRQWFGVERANEAFSFFKKVVQEQPALTTVCGEVRRHMSVQGRIQIVGFLFALAYADGELQASERQVIARIAQYLGLNQQDFNRQELLHRPAEKRRDPYEVLGVTPEATDAELKSAYRKLVKKYHPDALQGMGDDVVKEAEATFRQIQSAYEELCSARGIK
;
A
#
# COMPACT_ATOMS: atom_id res chain seq x y z
N MET A 1 8.38 9.33 -4.19
CA MET A 1 8.23 10.39 -5.18
C MET A 1 6.77 10.79 -5.27
N VAL A 2 6.35 11.63 -4.38
CA VAL A 2 5.06 12.28 -4.46
C VAL A 2 5.29 13.46 -5.41
N ILE A 3 4.51 13.53 -6.49
CA ILE A 3 4.50 14.69 -7.41
C ILE A 3 4.61 15.94 -6.56
N LYS A 4 5.71 16.69 -6.73
CA LYS A 4 5.98 17.86 -5.90
C LYS A 4 4.77 18.76 -5.86
N ALA A 5 4.42 19.24 -4.69
CA ALA A 5 3.27 20.12 -4.45
C ALA A 5 3.31 21.46 -5.25
N ASP A 6 4.36 21.67 -6.03
CA ASP A 6 4.59 22.84 -6.90
C ASP A 6 4.00 22.71 -8.33
N GLY A 7 3.36 21.58 -8.64
CA GLY A 7 2.62 21.38 -9.89
C GLY A 7 3.47 21.19 -11.15
N LYS A 8 4.79 21.08 -11.03
CA LYS A 8 5.67 20.75 -12.15
C LYS A 8 6.15 19.32 -12.05
N VAL A 9 5.63 18.48 -12.93
CA VAL A 9 6.07 17.07 -13.06
C VAL A 9 7.32 17.06 -13.93
N ASP A 10 8.45 16.59 -13.36
CA ASP A 10 9.70 16.44 -14.11
C ASP A 10 9.56 15.30 -15.15
N GLU A 11 10.22 15.43 -16.31
CA GLU A 11 10.24 14.38 -17.33
C GLU A 11 10.82 13.05 -16.81
N ARG A 12 11.72 13.10 -15.85
CA ARG A 12 12.25 11.90 -15.17
C ARG A 12 11.18 11.20 -14.36
N GLU A 13 10.34 11.95 -13.67
CA GLU A 13 9.18 11.43 -12.91
C GLU A 13 8.16 10.79 -13.85
N LEU A 14 7.87 11.44 -14.98
CA LEU A 14 6.99 10.90 -16.01
C LEU A 14 7.53 9.61 -16.62
N SER A 15 8.83 9.54 -16.86
CA SER A 15 9.49 8.36 -17.39
C SER A 15 9.43 7.19 -16.42
N PHE A 16 9.62 7.46 -15.12
CA PHE A 16 9.47 6.46 -14.06
C PHE A 16 8.04 5.93 -13.98
N VAL A 17 7.03 6.82 -13.95
CA VAL A 17 5.61 6.42 -13.94
C VAL A 17 5.26 5.60 -15.18
N ARG A 18 5.78 5.98 -16.35
CA ARG A 18 5.55 5.23 -17.59
C ARG A 18 6.13 3.82 -17.53
N GLU A 19 7.34 3.68 -16.97
CA GLU A 19 7.97 2.37 -16.82
C GLU A 19 7.21 1.51 -15.81
N GLN A 20 6.75 2.08 -14.72
CA GLN A 20 5.88 1.38 -13.77
C GLN A 20 4.57 0.92 -14.43
N PHE A 21 3.94 1.76 -15.24
CA PHE A 21 2.73 1.37 -15.97
C PHE A 21 2.99 0.23 -16.95
N ARG A 22 4.18 0.20 -17.59
CA ARG A 22 4.59 -0.92 -18.45
C ARG A 22 4.74 -2.23 -17.69
N GLN A 23 5.33 -2.16 -16.52
CA GLN A 23 5.48 -3.32 -15.64
C GLN A 23 4.13 -3.83 -15.14
N TRP A 24 3.18 -2.92 -14.83
CA TRP A 24 1.89 -3.28 -14.25
C TRP A 24 0.85 -3.76 -15.26
N PHE A 25 0.78 -3.14 -16.40
CA PHE A 25 -0.33 -3.35 -17.35
C PHE A 25 0.12 -3.98 -18.68
N GLY A 26 1.42 -4.23 -18.84
CA GLY A 26 2.00 -4.58 -20.13
C GLY A 26 2.09 -3.36 -21.09
N VAL A 27 2.81 -3.50 -22.19
CA VAL A 27 3.18 -2.37 -23.06
C VAL A 27 1.96 -1.66 -23.66
N GLU A 28 0.95 -2.40 -24.11
CA GLU A 28 -0.22 -1.83 -24.79
C GLU A 28 -1.10 -1.03 -23.83
N ARG A 29 -1.53 -1.64 -22.72
CA ARG A 29 -2.37 -0.99 -21.71
C ARG A 29 -1.65 0.14 -20.97
N ALA A 30 -0.33 0.03 -20.81
CA ALA A 30 0.48 1.07 -20.20
C ALA A 30 0.47 2.38 -20.99
N ASN A 31 0.47 2.32 -22.32
CA ASN A 31 0.42 3.52 -23.16
C ASN A 31 -0.93 4.25 -23.03
N GLU A 32 -2.04 3.51 -22.97
CA GLU A 32 -3.37 4.06 -22.73
C GLU A 32 -3.49 4.69 -21.35
N ALA A 33 -3.07 3.94 -20.31
CA ALA A 33 -3.07 4.41 -18.92
C ALA A 33 -2.18 5.66 -18.75
N PHE A 34 -1.01 5.69 -19.39
CA PHE A 34 -0.11 6.83 -19.34
C PHE A 34 -0.66 8.06 -20.10
N SER A 35 -1.34 7.86 -21.21
CA SER A 35 -2.04 8.94 -21.93
C SER A 35 -3.14 9.55 -21.07
N PHE A 36 -3.92 8.72 -20.40
CA PHE A 36 -4.93 9.15 -19.45
C PHE A 36 -4.31 9.89 -18.24
N PHE A 37 -3.24 9.34 -17.69
CA PHE A 37 -2.47 9.97 -16.59
C PHE A 37 -1.99 11.37 -16.95
N LYS A 38 -1.43 11.57 -18.16
CA LYS A 38 -1.00 12.90 -18.61
C LYS A 38 -2.16 13.90 -18.65
N LYS A 39 -3.34 13.50 -19.10
CA LYS A 39 -4.55 14.36 -19.09
C LYS A 39 -4.93 14.73 -17.66
N VAL A 40 -4.99 13.75 -16.76
CA VAL A 40 -5.32 13.97 -15.35
C VAL A 40 -4.31 14.92 -14.69
N VAL A 41 -3.01 14.78 -14.98
CA VAL A 41 -1.97 15.70 -14.46
C VAL A 41 -2.17 17.12 -14.98
N GLN A 42 -2.57 17.29 -16.24
CA GLN A 42 -2.84 18.61 -16.82
C GLN A 42 -4.12 19.26 -16.27
N GLU A 43 -5.16 18.46 -16.10
CA GLU A 43 -6.46 18.92 -15.59
C GLU A 43 -6.46 19.17 -14.08
N GLN A 44 -5.48 18.63 -13.35
CA GLN A 44 -5.34 18.73 -11.90
C GLN A 44 -6.66 18.56 -11.14
N PRO A 45 -7.40 17.45 -11.36
CA PRO A 45 -8.68 17.26 -10.70
C PRO A 45 -8.49 17.27 -9.18
N ALA A 46 -9.48 17.80 -8.47
CA ALA A 46 -9.44 17.80 -7.01
C ALA A 46 -9.25 16.36 -6.50
N LEU A 47 -8.31 16.19 -5.58
CA LEU A 47 -8.01 14.89 -4.98
C LEU A 47 -9.27 14.19 -4.41
N THR A 48 -10.19 14.99 -3.87
CA THR A 48 -11.49 14.51 -3.36
C THR A 48 -12.34 13.88 -4.44
N THR A 49 -12.34 14.43 -5.66
CA THR A 49 -13.08 13.89 -6.81
C THR A 49 -12.51 12.56 -7.22
N VAL A 50 -11.19 12.47 -7.42
CA VAL A 50 -10.50 11.23 -7.80
C VAL A 50 -10.70 10.14 -6.75
N CYS A 51 -10.48 10.45 -5.49
CA CYS A 51 -10.69 9.49 -4.40
C CYS A 51 -12.15 9.07 -4.26
N GLY A 52 -13.09 9.97 -4.58
CA GLY A 52 -14.52 9.67 -4.59
C GLY A 52 -14.89 8.63 -5.66
N GLU A 53 -14.32 8.75 -6.87
CA GLU A 53 -14.50 7.76 -7.94
C GLU A 53 -13.88 6.40 -7.56
N VAL A 54 -12.65 6.41 -7.08
CA VAL A 54 -11.99 5.19 -6.60
C VAL A 54 -12.85 4.50 -5.53
N ARG A 55 -13.40 5.27 -4.61
CA ARG A 55 -14.22 4.76 -3.51
C ARG A 55 -15.53 4.12 -4.00
N ARG A 56 -16.11 4.62 -5.08
CA ARG A 56 -17.33 4.07 -5.68
C ARG A 56 -17.10 2.77 -6.43
N HIS A 57 -15.95 2.63 -7.08
CA HIS A 57 -15.67 1.52 -8.00
C HIS A 57 -14.73 0.45 -7.44
N MET A 58 -14.07 0.71 -6.30
CA MET A 58 -13.12 -0.23 -5.71
C MET A 58 -13.57 -0.72 -4.33
N SER A 59 -13.30 -2.00 -4.07
CA SER A 59 -13.47 -2.60 -2.74
C SER A 59 -12.57 -1.90 -1.71
N VAL A 60 -12.91 -2.05 -0.42
CA VAL A 60 -12.06 -1.56 0.69
C VAL A 60 -10.65 -2.14 0.56
N GLN A 61 -10.55 -3.42 0.17
CA GLN A 61 -9.29 -4.12 0.00
C GLN A 61 -8.42 -3.46 -1.08
N GLY A 62 -9.01 -3.18 -2.25
CA GLY A 62 -8.29 -2.48 -3.32
C GLY A 62 -7.80 -1.10 -2.91
N ARG A 63 -8.61 -0.36 -2.13
CA ARG A 63 -8.21 0.97 -1.62
C ARG A 63 -7.05 0.88 -0.61
N ILE A 64 -7.02 -0.17 0.20
CA ILE A 64 -5.90 -0.46 1.11
C ILE A 64 -4.62 -0.71 0.29
N GLN A 65 -4.70 -1.47 -0.80
CA GLN A 65 -3.54 -1.75 -1.66
C GLN A 65 -3.03 -0.48 -2.36
N ILE A 66 -3.92 0.43 -2.78
CA ILE A 66 -3.49 1.73 -3.30
C ILE A 66 -2.64 2.49 -2.27
N VAL A 67 -3.06 2.53 -1.01
CA VAL A 67 -2.29 3.20 0.04
C VAL A 67 -0.97 2.48 0.30
N GLY A 68 -0.96 1.15 0.28
CA GLY A 68 0.28 0.35 0.34
C GLY A 68 1.25 0.71 -0.77
N PHE A 69 0.75 0.75 -2.01
CA PHE A 69 1.54 1.15 -3.16
C PHE A 69 2.14 2.56 -3.02
N LEU A 70 1.36 3.53 -2.50
CA LEU A 70 1.87 4.88 -2.26
C LEU A 70 3.00 4.90 -1.24
N PHE A 71 2.93 4.06 -0.20
CA PHE A 71 4.04 3.89 0.75
C PHE A 71 5.25 3.21 0.11
N ALA A 72 5.05 2.14 -0.68
CA ALA A 72 6.14 1.49 -1.41
C ALA A 72 6.89 2.49 -2.31
N LEU A 73 6.14 3.33 -3.02
CA LEU A 73 6.70 4.38 -3.88
C LEU A 73 7.48 5.42 -3.06
N ALA A 74 6.91 5.90 -1.95
CA ALA A 74 7.54 6.90 -1.11
C ALA A 74 8.81 6.38 -0.40
N TYR A 75 8.89 5.09 -0.14
CA TYR A 75 10.10 4.46 0.41
C TYR A 75 11.13 4.05 -0.65
N ALA A 76 10.79 4.09 -1.95
CA ALA A 76 11.72 3.71 -3.02
C ALA A 76 12.99 4.56 -3.06
N ASP A 77 12.90 5.83 -2.66
CA ASP A 77 14.02 6.77 -2.60
C ASP A 77 14.74 6.78 -1.22
N GLY A 78 14.35 5.86 -0.32
CA GLY A 78 15.02 5.58 0.96
C GLY A 78 14.25 6.02 2.19
N GLU A 79 13.87 7.29 2.34
CA GLU A 79 13.20 7.79 3.54
C GLU A 79 11.89 8.51 3.21
N LEU A 80 10.80 8.04 3.81
CA LEU A 80 9.51 8.73 3.77
C LEU A 80 9.60 10.08 4.49
N GLN A 81 9.41 11.16 3.75
CA GLN A 81 9.37 12.51 4.31
C GLN A 81 8.03 12.77 5.02
N ALA A 82 8.05 13.67 6.01
CA ALA A 82 6.84 14.03 6.74
C ALA A 82 5.74 14.62 5.84
N SER A 83 6.13 15.39 4.82
CA SER A 83 5.23 15.94 3.81
C SER A 83 4.54 14.86 2.97
N GLU A 84 5.30 13.86 2.53
CA GLU A 84 4.78 12.72 1.74
C GLU A 84 3.81 11.89 2.58
N ARG A 85 4.20 11.60 3.83
CA ARG A 85 3.33 10.91 4.77
C ARG A 85 2.00 11.63 4.97
N GLN A 86 2.02 12.96 5.10
CA GLN A 86 0.79 13.76 5.22
C GLN A 86 -0.09 13.67 3.98
N VAL A 87 0.49 13.68 2.78
CA VAL A 87 -0.26 13.51 1.52
C VAL A 87 -0.88 12.12 1.46
N ILE A 88 -0.14 11.05 1.77
CA ILE A 88 -0.68 9.68 1.79
C ILE A 88 -1.80 9.55 2.84
N ALA A 89 -1.64 10.15 4.03
CA ALA A 89 -2.67 10.16 5.07
C ALA A 89 -3.98 10.82 4.59
N ARG A 90 -3.87 11.94 3.88
CA ARG A 90 -5.03 12.64 3.31
C ARG A 90 -5.72 11.79 2.24
N ILE A 91 -4.94 11.13 1.38
CA ILE A 91 -5.46 10.20 0.37
C ILE A 91 -6.21 9.04 1.06
N ALA A 92 -5.61 8.41 2.06
CA ALA A 92 -6.23 7.33 2.82
C ALA A 92 -7.57 7.75 3.46
N GLN A 93 -7.62 8.95 4.02
CA GLN A 93 -8.84 9.53 4.58
C GLN A 93 -9.93 9.71 3.51
N TYR A 94 -9.60 10.27 2.34
CA TYR A 94 -10.55 10.45 1.24
C TYR A 94 -11.00 9.12 0.63
N LEU A 95 -10.14 8.12 0.63
CA LEU A 95 -10.48 6.74 0.26
C LEU A 95 -11.35 6.04 1.32
N GLY A 96 -11.60 6.66 2.47
CA GLY A 96 -12.43 6.13 3.55
C GLY A 96 -11.78 4.97 4.29
N LEU A 97 -10.45 4.97 4.42
CA LEU A 97 -9.71 4.01 5.22
C LEU A 97 -9.58 4.51 6.66
N ASN A 98 -9.57 3.58 7.60
CA ASN A 98 -9.35 3.89 9.00
C ASN A 98 -7.84 4.03 9.33
N GLN A 99 -7.54 4.60 10.49
CA GLN A 99 -6.17 4.83 10.93
C GLN A 99 -5.36 3.54 11.11
N GLN A 100 -6.02 2.45 11.48
CA GLN A 100 -5.33 1.15 11.64
C GLN A 100 -4.84 0.62 10.30
N ASP A 101 -5.65 0.71 9.24
CA ASP A 101 -5.27 0.30 7.90
C ASP A 101 -4.12 1.15 7.36
N PHE A 102 -4.19 2.47 7.56
CA PHE A 102 -3.13 3.39 7.19
C PHE A 102 -1.80 3.06 7.89
N ASN A 103 -1.80 2.97 9.22
CA ASN A 103 -0.59 2.69 10.01
C ASN A 103 0.01 1.33 9.63
N ARG A 104 -0.84 0.35 9.33
CA ARG A 104 -0.39 -0.97 8.91
C ARG A 104 0.30 -0.92 7.56
N GLN A 105 -0.25 -0.20 6.59
CA GLN A 105 0.39 -0.07 5.28
C GLN A 105 1.75 0.65 5.40
N GLU A 106 1.83 1.71 6.19
CA GLU A 106 3.09 2.38 6.49
C GLU A 106 4.13 1.42 7.07
N LEU A 107 3.73 0.59 8.02
CA LEU A 107 4.62 -0.37 8.68
C LEU A 107 5.12 -1.47 7.73
N LEU A 108 4.22 -2.01 6.90
CA LEU A 108 4.52 -3.11 5.98
C LEU A 108 5.51 -2.70 4.88
N HIS A 109 5.47 -1.44 4.46
CA HIS A 109 6.33 -0.92 3.38
C HIS A 109 7.62 -0.25 3.88
N ARG A 110 7.77 -0.12 5.18
CA ARG A 110 9.01 0.40 5.77
C ARG A 110 10.19 -0.51 5.41
N PRO A 111 11.37 0.03 5.01
CA PRO A 111 12.56 -0.75 4.70
C PRO A 111 12.94 -1.72 5.82
N ALA A 112 13.48 -2.89 5.47
CA ALA A 112 13.79 -3.97 6.41
C ALA A 112 14.74 -3.54 7.54
N GLU A 113 15.67 -2.66 7.23
CA GLU A 113 16.62 -2.08 8.20
C GLU A 113 15.93 -1.21 9.27
N LYS A 114 14.72 -0.72 8.96
CA LYS A 114 13.85 0.07 9.83
C LYS A 114 12.60 -0.72 10.25
N ARG A 115 12.52 -2.02 9.91
CA ARG A 115 11.40 -2.87 10.33
C ARG A 115 11.42 -3.03 11.83
N ARG A 116 10.27 -2.87 12.37
CA ARG A 116 10.01 -3.00 13.79
C ARG A 116 9.48 -4.38 14.10
N ASP A 117 9.41 -4.60 15.39
CA ASP A 117 8.89 -5.73 16.11
C ASP A 117 7.77 -6.48 15.36
N PRO A 118 7.86 -7.81 15.21
CA PRO A 118 6.79 -8.65 14.66
C PRO A 118 5.43 -8.44 15.34
N TYR A 119 5.41 -8.02 16.60
CA TYR A 119 4.17 -7.63 17.30
C TYR A 119 3.49 -6.42 16.64
N GLU A 120 4.26 -5.42 16.23
CA GLU A 120 3.72 -4.26 15.49
C GLU A 120 3.13 -4.67 14.14
N VAL A 121 3.77 -5.62 13.42
CA VAL A 121 3.28 -6.13 12.13
C VAL A 121 1.91 -6.78 12.29
N LEU A 122 1.71 -7.56 13.34
CA LEU A 122 0.42 -8.19 13.63
C LEU A 122 -0.58 -7.24 14.31
N GLY A 123 -0.14 -6.07 14.76
CA GLY A 123 -0.96 -5.07 15.44
C GLY A 123 -1.42 -5.52 16.82
N VAL A 124 -0.55 -6.22 17.53
CA VAL A 124 -0.73 -6.65 18.90
C VAL A 124 0.41 -6.12 19.77
N THR A 125 0.24 -6.14 21.08
CA THR A 125 1.32 -5.79 22.02
C THR A 125 2.14 -7.02 22.41
N PRO A 126 3.37 -6.86 22.92
CA PRO A 126 4.19 -7.97 23.41
C PRO A 126 3.50 -8.81 24.51
N GLU A 127 2.57 -8.19 25.26
CA GLU A 127 1.81 -8.83 26.33
C GLU A 127 0.56 -9.60 25.82
N ALA A 128 0.27 -9.50 24.52
CA ALA A 128 -0.89 -10.20 23.94
C ALA A 128 -0.78 -11.70 24.18
N THR A 129 -1.89 -12.31 24.53
CA THR A 129 -2.01 -13.76 24.69
C THR A 129 -1.86 -14.49 23.35
N ASP A 130 -1.50 -15.77 23.38
CA ASP A 130 -1.40 -16.59 22.17
C ASP A 130 -2.75 -16.67 21.41
N ALA A 131 -3.87 -16.61 22.12
CA ALA A 131 -5.20 -16.57 21.52
C ALA A 131 -5.44 -15.27 20.75
N GLU A 132 -5.01 -14.13 21.31
CA GLU A 132 -5.09 -12.83 20.66
C GLU A 132 -4.17 -12.77 19.43
N LEU A 133 -2.95 -13.29 19.56
CA LEU A 133 -2.00 -13.41 18.46
C LEU A 133 -2.59 -14.21 17.29
N LYS A 134 -3.10 -15.41 17.58
CA LYS A 134 -3.78 -16.25 16.56
C LYS A 134 -5.00 -15.56 15.95
N SER A 135 -5.79 -14.85 16.75
CA SER A 135 -6.95 -14.09 16.27
C SER A 135 -6.55 -12.95 15.35
N ALA A 136 -5.52 -12.17 15.73
CA ALA A 136 -4.99 -11.09 14.93
C ALA A 136 -4.45 -11.60 13.59
N TYR A 137 -3.65 -12.65 13.60
CA TYR A 137 -3.14 -13.30 12.40
C TYR A 137 -4.27 -13.74 11.45
N ARG A 138 -5.28 -14.46 11.95
CA ARG A 138 -6.42 -14.92 11.12
C ARG A 138 -7.18 -13.76 10.49
N LYS A 139 -7.40 -12.67 11.22
CA LYS A 139 -8.05 -11.45 10.70
C LYS A 139 -7.24 -10.85 9.56
N LEU A 140 -5.91 -10.80 9.72
CA LEU A 140 -5.01 -10.24 8.73
C LEU A 140 -4.91 -11.12 7.49
N VAL A 141 -4.75 -12.43 7.66
CA VAL A 141 -4.76 -13.39 6.55
C VAL A 141 -6.04 -13.24 5.73
N LYS A 142 -7.21 -13.21 6.37
CA LYS A 142 -8.49 -12.99 5.67
C LYS A 142 -8.54 -11.66 4.94
N LYS A 143 -7.95 -10.61 5.51
CA LYS A 143 -7.98 -9.24 4.96
C LYS A 143 -7.02 -9.05 3.80
N TYR A 144 -5.84 -9.69 3.84
CA TYR A 144 -4.78 -9.52 2.86
C TYR A 144 -4.56 -10.73 1.95
N HIS A 145 -5.52 -11.67 1.93
CA HIS A 145 -5.44 -12.84 1.07
C HIS A 145 -5.48 -12.42 -0.41
N PRO A 146 -4.56 -12.92 -1.26
CA PRO A 146 -4.52 -12.55 -2.67
C PRO A 146 -5.81 -12.86 -3.43
N ASP A 147 -6.55 -13.91 -3.06
CA ASP A 147 -7.85 -14.24 -3.65
C ASP A 147 -8.91 -13.14 -3.51
N ALA A 148 -8.79 -12.30 -2.48
CA ALA A 148 -9.69 -11.15 -2.30
C ALA A 148 -9.49 -10.04 -3.35
N LEU A 149 -8.42 -10.15 -4.15
CA LEU A 149 -8.00 -9.18 -5.16
C LEU A 149 -8.09 -9.73 -6.59
N GLN A 150 -8.81 -10.85 -6.78
CA GLN A 150 -9.05 -11.42 -8.10
C GLN A 150 -9.73 -10.37 -9.01
N GLY A 151 -9.13 -10.17 -10.20
CA GLY A 151 -9.58 -9.15 -11.17
C GLY A 151 -8.93 -7.78 -11.01
N MET A 152 -8.06 -7.57 -10.03
CA MET A 152 -7.17 -6.42 -9.97
C MET A 152 -5.87 -6.73 -10.72
N GLY A 153 -5.18 -5.71 -11.23
CA GLY A 153 -3.95 -5.89 -12.01
C GLY A 153 -2.87 -6.70 -11.26
N ASP A 154 -2.04 -7.40 -12.01
CA ASP A 154 -1.03 -8.35 -11.48
C ASP A 154 -0.12 -7.75 -10.40
N ASP A 155 0.12 -6.44 -10.44
CA ASP A 155 0.99 -5.78 -9.47
C ASP A 155 0.30 -5.50 -8.14
N VAL A 156 -1.01 -5.26 -8.17
CA VAL A 156 -1.83 -5.19 -6.94
C VAL A 156 -1.82 -6.56 -6.25
N VAL A 157 -1.87 -7.63 -7.03
CA VAL A 157 -1.77 -9.00 -6.52
C VAL A 157 -0.39 -9.27 -5.93
N LYS A 158 0.69 -8.90 -6.64
CA LYS A 158 2.08 -9.05 -6.15
C LYS A 158 2.33 -8.30 -4.85
N GLU A 159 1.83 -7.07 -4.75
CA GLU A 159 1.95 -6.26 -3.54
C GLU A 159 1.18 -6.89 -2.37
N ALA A 160 -0.01 -7.41 -2.63
CA ALA A 160 -0.78 -8.16 -1.64
C ALA A 160 -0.05 -9.43 -1.19
N GLU A 161 0.57 -10.15 -2.11
CA GLU A 161 1.41 -11.32 -1.79
C GLU A 161 2.62 -10.94 -0.94
N ALA A 162 3.27 -9.80 -1.23
CA ALA A 162 4.38 -9.30 -0.42
C ALA A 162 3.92 -8.98 1.00
N THR A 163 2.79 -8.27 1.13
CA THR A 163 2.14 -7.96 2.41
C THR A 163 1.76 -9.23 3.18
N PHE A 164 1.16 -10.19 2.49
CA PHE A 164 0.75 -11.46 3.06
C PHE A 164 1.96 -12.25 3.60
N ARG A 165 3.05 -12.33 2.82
CA ARG A 165 4.31 -12.97 3.26
C ARG A 165 4.91 -12.32 4.51
N GLN A 166 4.84 -10.99 4.61
CA GLN A 166 5.33 -10.30 5.81
C GLN A 166 4.50 -10.64 7.05
N ILE A 167 3.17 -10.70 6.91
CA ILE A 167 2.27 -11.11 7.99
C ILE A 167 2.56 -12.55 8.43
N GLN A 168 2.77 -13.47 7.47
CA GLN A 168 3.15 -14.84 7.77
C GLN A 168 4.48 -14.93 8.50
N SER A 169 5.51 -14.27 7.97
CA SER A 169 6.85 -14.27 8.56
C SER A 169 6.84 -13.73 10.01
N ALA A 170 6.12 -12.64 10.26
CA ALA A 170 5.98 -12.08 11.61
C ALA A 170 5.28 -13.05 12.57
N TYR A 171 4.24 -13.74 12.10
CA TYR A 171 3.54 -14.73 12.91
C TYR A 171 4.41 -15.96 13.22
N GLU A 172 5.13 -16.48 12.22
CA GLU A 172 6.05 -17.61 12.37
C GLU A 172 7.18 -17.29 13.35
N GLU A 173 7.75 -16.09 13.25
CA GLU A 173 8.77 -15.60 14.18
C GLU A 173 8.25 -15.57 15.62
N LEU A 174 7.05 -15.02 15.85
CA LEU A 174 6.45 -14.98 17.18
C LEU A 174 6.05 -16.36 17.70
N CYS A 175 5.54 -17.24 16.84
CA CYS A 175 5.25 -18.61 17.20
C CYS A 175 6.53 -19.34 17.64
N SER A 176 7.63 -19.18 16.91
CA SER A 176 8.92 -19.75 17.25
C SER A 176 9.45 -19.20 18.57
N ALA A 177 9.40 -17.89 18.75
CA ALA A 177 9.88 -17.22 19.96
C ALA A 177 9.07 -17.61 21.22
N ARG A 178 7.78 -17.88 21.08
CA ARG A 178 6.88 -18.24 22.18
C ARG A 178 6.64 -19.75 22.35
N GLY A 179 7.20 -20.59 21.47
CA GLY A 179 6.96 -22.03 21.49
C GLY A 179 5.53 -22.43 21.17
N ILE A 180 4.81 -21.62 20.41
CA ILE A 180 3.43 -21.88 19.98
C ILE A 180 3.43 -22.89 18.83
N LYS A 181 2.70 -23.97 18.96
CA LYS A 181 2.47 -24.99 17.91
C LYS A 181 1.18 -24.72 17.13
#